data_2ecfba0871fc3a1e555488d2d6bc9947
#
_entry.id   2ecfba0871fc3a1e555488d2d6bc9947
#
_cell.length_a   1.000
_cell.length_b   1.000
_cell.length_c   1.000
_cell.angle_alpha   90.00
_cell.angle_beta   90.00
_cell.angle_gamma   90.00
#
_symmetry.space_group_name_H-M   'P 1'
#
loop_
_entity.id
_entity.type
_entity.pdbx_description
1 polymer ?
#
loop_
_entity_poly.entity_id
_entity_poly.type
_entity_poly.pdbx_seq_one_letter_code
_entity_poly.pdbx_strand_id
1 'polypeptide(L)'
;ETAHSKVELREVMDTKLYDLEEAQDHPLWAQELYNPDAHVPETDEYGITSFVYRARAPFDPKKIHEFFTQEWPGVIRTKGFFWLSSRPDFVEEISQAGAFVKHKGIGRWWASVPESEWPDREAVEDAIGKYWTDSYGDRRQEIVFIGLKNPMRQDSLWKRLDSCLVQDYLSAPKAFENSDDPFPTWFTNPG
;
A
#
# COMPACT_ATOMS: atom_id res chain seq x y z
N GLU A 1 16.59 12.42 -26.92
CA GLU A 1 17.11 12.39 -25.55
C GLU A 1 16.65 13.63 -24.79
N THR A 2 16.22 13.47 -23.53
CA THR A 2 15.81 14.58 -22.67
C THR A 2 16.75 14.69 -21.47
N ALA A 3 17.04 15.93 -21.05
CA ALA A 3 17.80 16.20 -19.84
C ALA A 3 16.89 16.88 -18.81
N HIS A 4 16.79 16.33 -17.60
CA HIS A 4 15.93 16.84 -16.52
C HIS A 4 14.46 17.06 -16.94
N SER A 5 13.92 16.13 -17.74
CA SER A 5 12.56 16.17 -18.32
C SER A 5 12.27 17.41 -19.16
N LYS A 6 13.29 18.12 -19.64
CA LYS A 6 13.11 19.24 -20.58
C LYS A 6 12.88 18.70 -21.98
N VAL A 7 11.67 18.90 -22.49
CA VAL A 7 11.24 18.51 -23.83
C VAL A 7 10.22 19.55 -24.31
N GLU A 8 10.29 19.88 -25.60
CA GLU A 8 9.29 20.74 -26.23
C GLU A 8 7.94 20.00 -26.27
N LEU A 9 6.86 20.64 -25.81
CA LEU A 9 5.53 20.00 -25.74
C LEU A 9 5.07 19.41 -27.08
N ARG A 10 5.39 20.07 -28.21
CA ARG A 10 5.08 19.58 -29.55
C ARG A 10 5.74 18.24 -29.91
N GLU A 11 6.81 17.86 -29.20
CA GLU A 11 7.53 16.60 -29.46
C GLU A 11 6.91 15.42 -28.71
N VAL A 12 6.02 15.69 -27.73
CA VAL A 12 5.39 14.66 -26.91
C VAL A 12 3.87 14.71 -26.94
N MET A 13 3.28 15.82 -27.38
CA MET A 13 1.82 15.99 -27.47
C MET A 13 1.35 16.01 -28.92
N ASP A 14 0.25 15.30 -29.18
CA ASP A 14 -0.41 15.20 -30.50
C ASP A 14 0.56 14.84 -31.66
N THR A 15 1.54 14.00 -31.34
CA THR A 15 2.57 13.59 -32.32
C THR A 15 2.03 12.70 -33.40
N LYS A 16 0.84 12.08 -33.21
CA LYS A 16 0.23 11.09 -34.13
C LYS A 16 1.15 9.90 -34.45
N LEU A 17 2.12 9.64 -33.58
CA LEU A 17 3.04 8.50 -33.73
C LEU A 17 2.45 7.19 -33.19
N TYR A 18 1.34 7.27 -32.42
CA TYR A 18 0.65 6.09 -31.92
C TYR A 18 -0.47 5.72 -32.89
N ASP A 19 -0.39 4.53 -33.44
CA ASP A 19 -1.43 3.88 -34.20
C ASP A 19 -1.91 2.64 -33.45
N LEU A 20 -3.22 2.59 -33.16
CA LEU A 20 -3.80 1.50 -32.35
C LEU A 20 -3.78 0.18 -33.15
N GLU A 21 -4.05 0.20 -34.44
CA GLU A 21 -4.08 -1.02 -35.28
C GLU A 21 -2.68 -1.61 -35.38
N GLU A 22 -1.67 -0.74 -35.69
CA GLU A 22 -0.27 -1.18 -35.74
C GLU A 22 0.23 -1.69 -34.39
N ALA A 23 -0.19 -1.04 -33.29
CA ALA A 23 0.16 -1.48 -31.93
C ALA A 23 -0.44 -2.85 -31.59
N GLN A 24 -1.69 -3.12 -31.97
CA GLN A 24 -2.36 -4.40 -31.72
C GLN A 24 -1.76 -5.55 -32.52
N ASP A 25 -1.25 -5.28 -33.71
CA ASP A 25 -0.61 -6.27 -34.58
C ASP A 25 0.86 -6.53 -34.21
N HIS A 26 1.39 -5.79 -33.23
CA HIS A 26 2.77 -5.97 -32.81
C HIS A 26 2.98 -7.35 -32.16
N PRO A 27 4.00 -8.14 -32.58
CA PRO A 27 4.20 -9.51 -32.10
C PRO A 27 4.30 -9.66 -30.58
N LEU A 28 4.86 -8.67 -29.88
CA LEU A 28 4.96 -8.68 -28.41
C LEU A 28 3.58 -8.52 -27.74
N TRP A 29 2.66 -7.76 -28.33
CA TRP A 29 1.29 -7.65 -27.84
C TRP A 29 0.53 -8.95 -28.02
N ALA A 30 0.67 -9.57 -29.19
CA ALA A 30 0.07 -10.88 -29.45
C ALA A 30 0.61 -11.95 -28.49
N GLN A 31 1.89 -11.92 -28.16
CA GLN A 31 2.50 -12.80 -27.19
C GLN A 31 1.91 -12.62 -25.78
N GLU A 32 1.77 -11.39 -25.32
CA GLU A 32 1.17 -11.08 -24.01
C GLU A 32 -0.30 -11.48 -23.91
N LEU A 33 -1.07 -11.25 -24.98
CA LEU A 33 -2.51 -11.52 -24.99
C LEU A 33 -2.84 -13.01 -25.16
N TYR A 34 -2.08 -13.73 -25.99
CA TYR A 34 -2.42 -15.10 -26.39
C TYR A 34 -1.54 -16.17 -25.77
N ASN A 35 -0.44 -15.78 -25.13
CA ASN A 35 0.48 -16.73 -24.50
C ASN A 35 1.08 -16.18 -23.19
N PRO A 36 0.24 -15.87 -22.21
CA PRO A 36 0.67 -15.28 -20.94
C PRO A 36 1.66 -16.16 -20.17
N ASP A 37 1.66 -17.46 -20.41
CA ASP A 37 2.58 -18.41 -19.78
C ASP A 37 4.01 -18.37 -20.38
N ALA A 38 4.21 -17.71 -21.52
CA ALA A 38 5.52 -17.51 -22.15
C ALA A 38 6.23 -16.24 -21.64
N HIS A 39 5.57 -15.45 -20.81
CA HIS A 39 6.16 -14.26 -20.18
C HIS A 39 7.27 -14.66 -19.22
N VAL A 40 8.48 -14.19 -19.48
CA VAL A 40 9.58 -14.31 -18.50
C VAL A 40 9.26 -13.34 -17.37
N PRO A 41 9.04 -13.80 -16.13
CA PRO A 41 8.72 -12.92 -15.05
C PRO A 41 9.80 -11.83 -14.91
N GLU A 42 9.40 -10.58 -14.76
CA GLU A 42 10.32 -9.44 -14.56
C GLU A 42 11.31 -9.70 -13.41
N THR A 43 10.93 -10.54 -12.46
CA THR A 43 11.79 -11.03 -11.38
C THR A 43 13.05 -11.75 -11.89
N ASP A 44 12.92 -12.50 -12.98
CA ASP A 44 14.04 -13.26 -13.54
C ASP A 44 14.87 -12.40 -14.50
N GLU A 45 14.23 -11.46 -15.18
CA GLU A 45 14.91 -10.55 -16.12
C GLU A 45 15.68 -9.43 -15.40
N TYR A 46 15.04 -8.78 -14.41
CA TYR A 46 15.61 -7.59 -13.75
C TYR A 46 15.99 -7.83 -12.28
N GLY A 47 15.74 -9.03 -11.74
CA GLY A 47 15.96 -9.33 -10.35
C GLY A 47 15.04 -8.55 -9.40
N ILE A 48 13.91 -8.06 -9.89
CA ILE A 48 12.90 -7.34 -9.10
C ILE A 48 11.88 -8.34 -8.58
N THR A 49 11.52 -8.21 -7.31
CA THR A 49 10.49 -9.04 -6.67
C THR A 49 9.57 -8.18 -5.83
N SER A 50 8.41 -8.73 -5.50
CA SER A 50 7.46 -8.08 -4.61
C SER A 50 6.87 -9.06 -3.62
N PHE A 51 6.41 -8.52 -2.49
CA PHE A 51 5.57 -9.24 -1.56
C PHE A 51 4.56 -8.29 -0.90
N VAL A 52 3.49 -8.86 -0.37
CA VAL A 52 2.47 -8.12 0.36
C VAL A 52 2.50 -8.55 1.81
N TYR A 53 2.81 -7.60 2.69
CA TYR A 53 2.65 -7.81 4.13
C TYR A 53 1.18 -7.64 4.51
N ARG A 54 0.62 -8.63 5.21
CA ARG A 54 -0.75 -8.61 5.72
C ARG A 54 -0.78 -9.05 7.16
N ALA A 55 -1.49 -8.27 7.99
CA ALA A 55 -1.77 -8.59 9.38
C ALA A 55 -3.12 -7.99 9.81
N ARG A 56 -3.69 -8.50 10.89
CA ARG A 56 -4.97 -8.02 11.41
C ARG A 56 -4.86 -7.12 12.63
N ALA A 57 -3.90 -7.38 13.50
CA ALA A 57 -3.67 -6.53 14.66
C ALA A 57 -3.19 -5.13 14.24
N PRO A 58 -3.52 -4.08 15.01
CA PRO A 58 -3.02 -2.74 14.75
C PRO A 58 -1.52 -2.64 15.03
N PHE A 59 -0.87 -1.68 14.39
CA PHE A 59 0.48 -1.31 14.77
C PHE A 59 0.49 -0.42 16.02
N ASP A 60 1.50 -0.62 16.84
CA ASP A 60 1.93 0.36 17.83
C ASP A 60 2.48 1.59 17.10
N PRO A 61 1.94 2.81 17.34
CA PRO A 61 2.29 3.99 16.55
C PRO A 61 3.76 4.35 16.63
N LYS A 62 4.38 4.21 17.79
CA LYS A 62 5.79 4.53 17.98
C LYS A 62 6.71 3.54 17.26
N LYS A 63 6.44 2.25 17.40
CA LYS A 63 7.27 1.21 16.77
C LYS A 63 7.19 1.27 15.25
N ILE A 64 5.99 1.45 14.69
CA ILE A 64 5.86 1.53 13.22
C ILE A 64 6.43 2.84 12.68
N HIS A 65 6.33 3.94 13.39
CA HIS A 65 6.99 5.18 13.03
C HIS A 65 8.52 5.02 13.00
N GLU A 66 9.10 4.41 14.02
CA GLU A 66 10.53 4.07 14.04
C GLU A 66 10.93 3.18 12.86
N PHE A 67 10.11 2.19 12.51
CA PHE A 67 10.32 1.36 11.33
C PHE A 67 10.31 2.18 10.03
N PHE A 68 9.40 3.13 9.88
CA PHE A 68 9.29 3.97 8.69
C PHE A 68 10.43 4.98 8.54
N THR A 69 11.12 5.31 9.62
CA THR A 69 12.29 6.21 9.59
C THR A 69 13.62 5.50 9.31
N GLN A 70 13.61 4.17 9.26
CA GLN A 70 14.80 3.37 8.97
C GLN A 70 14.95 3.10 7.47
N GLU A 71 16.18 2.78 7.06
CA GLU A 71 16.43 2.31 5.71
C GLU A 71 15.92 0.88 5.50
N TRP A 72 15.43 0.62 4.30
CA TRP A 72 15.00 -0.70 3.85
C TRP A 72 15.86 -1.14 2.66
N PRO A 73 17.02 -1.76 2.90
CA PRO A 73 17.95 -2.15 1.84
C PRO A 73 17.27 -3.00 0.77
N GLY A 74 17.44 -2.60 -0.48
CA GLY A 74 16.85 -3.29 -1.63
C GLY A 74 15.39 -2.96 -1.93
N VAL A 75 14.67 -2.26 -1.06
CA VAL A 75 13.32 -1.79 -1.36
C VAL A 75 13.40 -0.57 -2.28
N ILE A 76 12.72 -0.67 -3.42
CA ILE A 76 12.63 0.40 -4.42
C ILE A 76 11.36 1.21 -4.20
N ARG A 77 10.25 0.52 -3.90
CA ARG A 77 8.94 1.11 -3.73
C ARG A 77 8.12 0.37 -2.70
N THR A 78 7.37 1.12 -1.90
CA THR A 78 6.36 0.59 -0.99
C THR A 78 5.09 1.40 -1.15
N LYS A 79 3.96 0.70 -1.13
CA LYS A 79 2.65 1.33 -1.09
C LYS A 79 1.66 0.44 -0.36
N GLY A 80 0.75 1.05 0.37
CA GLY A 80 -0.30 0.31 1.05
C GLY A 80 -0.99 1.15 2.10
N PHE A 81 -1.80 0.50 2.89
CA PHE A 81 -2.47 1.12 4.01
C PHE A 81 -2.22 0.32 5.29
N PHE A 82 -2.35 1.03 6.39
CA PHE A 82 -2.16 0.50 7.72
C PHE A 82 -3.13 1.14 8.70
N TRP A 83 -3.26 0.58 9.89
CA TRP A 83 -4.02 1.15 10.98
C TRP A 83 -3.26 1.08 12.29
N LEU A 84 -3.48 2.10 13.13
CA LEU A 84 -2.79 2.31 14.38
C LEU A 84 -3.69 1.99 15.56
N SER A 85 -3.11 1.48 16.63
CA SER A 85 -3.85 1.24 17.88
C SER A 85 -4.34 2.53 18.54
N SER A 86 -3.65 3.66 18.32
CA SER A 86 -4.02 5.00 18.79
C SER A 86 -5.17 5.63 18.01
N ARG A 87 -5.42 5.17 16.78
CA ARG A 87 -6.41 5.75 15.85
C ARG A 87 -7.23 4.64 15.17
N PRO A 88 -7.97 3.82 15.96
CA PRO A 88 -8.57 2.59 15.45
C PRO A 88 -9.64 2.80 14.37
N ASP A 89 -10.15 4.02 14.23
CA ASP A 89 -11.20 4.35 13.27
C ASP A 89 -10.67 4.76 11.91
N PHE A 90 -9.39 5.08 11.80
CA PHE A 90 -8.82 5.69 10.60
C PHE A 90 -7.95 4.72 9.80
N VAL A 91 -7.97 4.92 8.48
CA VAL A 91 -7.09 4.26 7.52
C VAL A 91 -5.95 5.21 7.19
N GLU A 92 -4.73 4.76 7.35
CA GLU A 92 -3.53 5.50 6.98
C GLU A 92 -2.86 4.85 5.76
N GLU A 93 -2.38 5.69 4.84
CA GLU A 93 -1.60 5.27 3.68
C GLU A 93 -0.11 5.49 3.91
N ILE A 94 0.70 4.51 3.51
CA ILE A 94 2.13 4.69 3.30
C ILE A 94 2.46 4.64 1.82
N SER A 95 3.35 5.52 1.38
CA SER A 95 3.93 5.52 0.05
C SER A 95 5.41 5.86 0.15
N GLN A 96 6.27 4.98 -0.37
CA GLN A 96 7.72 5.17 -0.41
C GLN A 96 8.20 4.99 -1.84
N ALA A 97 9.12 5.86 -2.27
CA ALA A 97 9.84 5.77 -3.52
C ALA A 97 11.27 6.29 -3.31
N GLY A 98 12.26 5.44 -3.50
CA GLY A 98 13.65 5.76 -3.15
C GLY A 98 13.77 6.11 -1.66
N ALA A 99 14.39 7.24 -1.35
CA ALA A 99 14.57 7.72 0.02
C ALA A 99 13.35 8.46 0.60
N PHE A 100 12.32 8.71 -0.20
CA PHE A 100 11.16 9.48 0.24
C PHE A 100 10.06 8.59 0.76
N VAL A 101 9.72 8.76 2.03
CA VAL A 101 8.58 8.10 2.69
C VAL A 101 7.51 9.15 2.98
N LYS A 102 6.29 8.89 2.58
CA LYS A 102 5.11 9.71 2.89
C LYS A 102 4.05 8.84 3.53
N HIS A 103 3.39 9.39 4.53
CA HIS A 103 2.22 8.78 5.15
C HIS A 103 1.13 9.84 5.34
N LYS A 104 -0.12 9.43 5.24
CA LYS A 104 -1.30 10.31 5.40
C LYS A 104 -2.53 9.50 5.78
N GLY A 105 -3.46 10.13 6.47
CA GLY A 105 -4.81 9.58 6.62
C GLY A 105 -5.56 9.64 5.29
N ILE A 106 -6.28 8.60 4.95
CA ILE A 106 -7.06 8.50 3.70
C ILE A 106 -8.55 8.29 3.89
N GLY A 107 -8.99 8.01 5.11
CA GLY A 107 -10.40 7.81 5.41
C GLY A 107 -10.63 7.07 6.72
N ARG A 108 -11.81 6.49 6.85
CA ARG A 108 -12.21 5.66 7.98
C ARG A 108 -12.44 4.22 7.53
N TRP A 109 -12.17 3.27 8.43
CA TRP A 109 -12.59 1.89 8.24
C TRP A 109 -14.12 1.79 8.24
N TRP A 110 -14.68 0.98 7.39
CA TRP A 110 -16.12 0.75 7.37
C TRP A 110 -16.64 0.22 8.71
N ALA A 111 -15.85 -0.59 9.40
CA ALA A 111 -16.16 -1.07 10.75
C ALA A 111 -16.27 0.03 11.80
N SER A 112 -15.84 1.27 11.51
CA SER A 112 -16.00 2.44 12.39
C SER A 112 -17.07 3.43 11.90
N VAL A 113 -17.74 3.11 10.80
CA VAL A 113 -18.86 3.89 10.25
C VAL A 113 -20.15 3.14 10.50
N PRO A 114 -21.15 3.75 11.15
CA PRO A 114 -22.47 3.12 11.32
C PRO A 114 -23.05 2.67 9.97
N GLU A 115 -23.60 1.48 9.90
CA GLU A 115 -24.18 0.96 8.65
C GLU A 115 -25.28 1.86 8.07
N SER A 116 -25.98 2.62 8.92
CA SER A 116 -26.97 3.61 8.50
C SER A 116 -26.40 4.79 7.71
N GLU A 117 -25.08 5.00 7.79
CA GLU A 117 -24.36 6.04 7.07
C GLU A 117 -23.64 5.51 5.81
N TRP A 118 -23.79 4.22 5.51
CA TRP A 118 -23.22 3.65 4.30
C TRP A 118 -24.00 4.12 3.07
N PRO A 119 -23.34 4.66 2.05
CA PRO A 119 -24.04 5.25 0.89
C PRO A 119 -24.77 4.21 0.06
N ASP A 120 -24.22 3.02 -0.04
CA ASP A 120 -24.79 1.84 -0.70
C ASP A 120 -24.32 0.61 0.06
N ARG A 121 -25.23 0.03 0.83
CA ARG A 121 -24.90 -1.10 1.72
C ARG A 121 -24.40 -2.32 0.92
N GLU A 122 -25.08 -2.68 -0.15
CA GLU A 122 -24.75 -3.87 -0.96
C GLU A 122 -23.38 -3.69 -1.60
N ALA A 123 -23.11 -2.53 -2.21
CA ALA A 123 -21.80 -2.24 -2.81
C ALA A 123 -20.68 -2.21 -1.77
N VAL A 124 -20.93 -1.73 -0.56
CA VAL A 124 -19.93 -1.75 0.52
C VAL A 124 -19.69 -3.19 0.99
N GLU A 125 -20.74 -3.97 1.27
CA GLU A 125 -20.62 -5.38 1.67
C GLU A 125 -19.84 -6.21 0.63
N ASP A 126 -20.12 -6.01 -0.66
CA ASP A 126 -19.39 -6.67 -1.74
C ASP A 126 -17.89 -6.29 -1.76
N ALA A 127 -17.60 -5.01 -1.56
CA ALA A 127 -16.23 -4.49 -1.61
C ALA A 127 -15.37 -4.98 -0.44
N ILE A 128 -15.96 -5.05 0.77
CA ILE A 128 -15.21 -5.37 1.99
C ILE A 128 -15.45 -6.78 2.53
N GLY A 129 -16.48 -7.49 2.08
CA GLY A 129 -16.91 -8.77 2.64
C GLY A 129 -15.78 -9.80 2.74
N LYS A 130 -14.94 -9.90 1.72
CA LYS A 130 -13.76 -10.79 1.72
C LYS A 130 -12.69 -10.42 2.76
N TYR A 131 -12.75 -9.20 3.29
CA TYR A 131 -11.80 -8.70 4.30
C TYR A 131 -12.43 -8.63 5.69
N TRP A 132 -13.74 -8.80 5.81
CA TRP A 132 -14.43 -8.68 7.07
C TRP A 132 -14.11 -9.82 8.03
N THR A 133 -13.89 -9.49 9.29
CA THR A 133 -13.76 -10.45 10.39
C THR A 133 -14.57 -9.95 11.59
N ASP A 134 -15.09 -10.89 12.39
CA ASP A 134 -15.90 -10.54 13.58
C ASP A 134 -15.14 -9.68 14.59
N SER A 135 -13.82 -9.89 14.69
CA SER A 135 -13.00 -9.20 15.68
C SER A 135 -12.55 -7.79 15.25
N TYR A 136 -12.30 -7.59 13.96
CA TYR A 136 -11.66 -6.36 13.47
C TYR A 136 -12.45 -5.63 12.38
N GLY A 137 -13.57 -6.24 11.88
CA GLY A 137 -14.23 -5.75 10.70
C GLY A 137 -13.31 -5.82 9.49
N ASP A 138 -13.27 -4.76 8.69
CA ASP A 138 -12.41 -4.61 7.52
C ASP A 138 -10.99 -4.10 7.84
N ARG A 139 -10.71 -3.80 9.11
CA ARG A 139 -9.40 -3.29 9.58
C ARG A 139 -8.29 -4.30 9.31
N ARG A 140 -7.21 -3.84 8.69
CA ARG A 140 -6.04 -4.67 8.39
C ARG A 140 -4.81 -3.85 8.03
N GLN A 141 -3.67 -4.48 8.11
CA GLN A 141 -2.45 -4.05 7.47
C GLN A 141 -2.39 -4.66 6.07
N GLU A 142 -2.12 -3.86 5.06
CA GLU A 142 -1.87 -4.36 3.70
C GLU A 142 -0.86 -3.44 3.01
N ILE A 143 0.40 -3.87 2.99
CA ILE A 143 1.53 -3.07 2.51
C ILE A 143 2.32 -3.89 1.50
N VAL A 144 2.43 -3.37 0.28
CA VAL A 144 3.21 -3.97 -0.81
C VAL A 144 4.63 -3.42 -0.76
N PHE A 145 5.60 -4.31 -0.84
CA PHE A 145 7.02 -3.98 -1.01
C PHE A 145 7.49 -4.50 -2.36
N ILE A 146 8.15 -3.65 -3.12
CA ILE A 146 8.77 -3.98 -4.40
C ILE A 146 10.26 -3.64 -4.29
N GLY A 147 11.13 -4.54 -4.68
CA GLY A 147 12.56 -4.33 -4.53
C GLY A 147 13.42 -5.38 -5.23
N LEU A 148 14.73 -5.25 -5.04
CA LEU A 148 15.71 -6.18 -5.59
C LEU A 148 15.73 -7.48 -4.78
N LYS A 149 15.63 -8.63 -5.44
CA LYS A 149 15.49 -9.97 -4.86
C LYS A 149 16.53 -10.29 -3.76
N ASN A 150 17.79 -9.93 -3.96
CA ASN A 150 18.85 -10.26 -3.02
C ASN A 150 19.03 -9.24 -1.88
N PRO A 151 19.08 -7.91 -2.14
CA PRO A 151 19.18 -6.93 -1.07
C PRO A 151 17.92 -6.84 -0.21
N MET A 152 16.71 -6.97 -0.82
CA MET A 152 15.45 -6.93 -0.10
C MET A 152 15.21 -8.26 0.66
N ARG A 153 15.48 -8.21 1.97
CA ARG A 153 15.31 -9.37 2.87
C ARG A 153 13.86 -9.44 3.35
N GLN A 154 12.97 -10.08 2.58
CA GLN A 154 11.55 -10.22 2.89
C GLN A 154 11.31 -10.72 4.32
N ASP A 155 11.97 -11.80 4.73
CA ASP A 155 11.80 -12.37 6.08
C ASP A 155 12.18 -11.38 7.19
N SER A 156 13.20 -10.57 6.95
CA SER A 156 13.64 -9.55 7.90
C SER A 156 12.61 -8.42 8.01
N LEU A 157 12.11 -7.93 6.87
CA LEU A 157 11.07 -6.90 6.84
C LEU A 157 9.80 -7.40 7.52
N TRP A 158 9.40 -8.64 7.22
CA TRP A 158 8.22 -9.27 7.82
C TRP A 158 8.32 -9.33 9.34
N LYS A 159 9.40 -9.89 9.87
CA LYS A 159 9.63 -9.99 11.33
C LYS A 159 9.66 -8.62 12.01
N ARG A 160 10.24 -7.62 11.37
CA ARG A 160 10.27 -6.25 11.90
C ARG A 160 8.87 -5.65 11.96
N LEU A 161 8.05 -5.82 10.93
CA LEU A 161 6.65 -5.39 10.90
C LEU A 161 5.82 -6.12 11.95
N ASP A 162 6.00 -7.45 12.09
CA ASP A 162 5.31 -8.23 13.13
C ASP A 162 5.65 -7.73 14.54
N SER A 163 6.89 -7.29 14.77
CA SER A 163 7.30 -6.73 16.06
C SER A 163 6.65 -5.38 16.38
N CYS A 164 6.10 -4.71 15.38
CA CYS A 164 5.34 -3.46 15.54
C CYS A 164 3.86 -3.71 15.90
N LEU A 165 3.35 -4.93 15.74
CA LEU A 165 1.96 -5.25 16.06
C LEU A 165 1.68 -5.22 17.55
N VAL A 166 0.48 -4.77 17.94
CA VAL A 166 -0.07 -4.88 19.29
C VAL A 166 -0.77 -6.22 19.44
N GLN A 167 -0.13 -7.18 20.11
CA GLN A 167 -0.62 -8.56 20.19
C GLN A 167 -1.95 -8.69 20.95
N ASP A 168 -2.09 -7.97 22.07
CA ASP A 168 -3.25 -8.10 22.98
C ASP A 168 -4.29 -6.98 22.77
N TYR A 169 -4.35 -6.41 21.57
CA TYR A 169 -5.23 -5.26 21.30
C TYR A 169 -6.68 -5.50 21.69
N LEU A 170 -7.25 -6.67 21.35
CA LEU A 170 -8.65 -6.98 21.62
C LEU A 170 -9.00 -7.11 23.10
N SER A 171 -8.04 -7.38 23.97
CA SER A 171 -8.27 -7.51 25.40
C SER A 171 -8.49 -6.16 26.10
N ALA A 172 -7.90 -5.08 25.57
CA ALA A 172 -8.03 -3.74 26.14
C ALA A 172 -7.84 -2.63 25.07
N PRO A 173 -8.72 -2.51 24.06
CA PRO A 173 -8.53 -1.57 22.94
C PRO A 173 -8.37 -0.12 23.41
N LYS A 174 -9.19 0.32 24.36
CA LYS A 174 -9.16 1.69 24.88
C LYS A 174 -7.85 2.08 25.58
N ALA A 175 -7.07 1.11 26.03
CA ALA A 175 -5.77 1.39 26.65
C ALA A 175 -4.76 1.99 25.66
N PHE A 176 -4.97 1.80 24.36
CA PHE A 176 -4.08 2.24 23.30
C PHE A 176 -4.48 3.56 22.66
N GLU A 177 -5.73 4.04 22.84
CA GLU A 177 -6.22 5.29 22.23
C GLU A 177 -5.44 6.53 22.67
N ASN A 178 -4.81 6.51 23.85
CA ASN A 178 -3.98 7.59 24.37
C ASN A 178 -2.47 7.26 24.34
N SER A 179 -2.06 6.26 23.54
CA SER A 179 -0.65 5.96 23.41
C SER A 179 0.10 7.08 22.70
N ASP A 180 1.40 7.19 22.99
CA ASP A 180 2.29 8.16 22.34
C ASP A 180 2.32 7.93 20.83
N ASP A 181 1.78 8.88 20.08
CA ASP A 181 1.58 8.79 18.65
C ASP A 181 2.37 9.89 17.93
N PRO A 182 3.53 9.56 17.35
CA PRO A 182 4.40 10.53 16.70
C PRO A 182 3.91 10.98 15.31
N PHE A 183 2.83 10.37 14.79
CA PHE A 183 2.30 10.78 13.50
C PHE A 183 1.56 12.11 13.59
N PRO A 184 1.59 12.95 12.53
CA PRO A 184 0.85 14.20 12.50
C PRO A 184 -0.66 13.96 12.58
N THR A 185 -1.42 14.96 13.02
CA THR A 185 -2.87 14.92 12.97
C THR A 185 -3.33 15.11 11.52
N TRP A 186 -3.86 14.06 10.89
CA TRP A 186 -4.30 14.12 9.49
C TRP A 186 -5.76 14.56 9.31
N PHE A 187 -6.56 14.32 10.34
CA PHE A 187 -7.96 14.69 10.32
C PHE A 187 -8.18 15.73 11.41
N THR A 188 -8.25 16.98 11.03
CA THR A 188 -8.85 18.01 11.88
C THR A 188 -10.37 17.85 11.76
N ASN A 189 -11.07 17.60 12.86
CA ASN A 189 -12.52 17.76 12.86
C ASN A 189 -12.82 19.16 12.29
N PRO A 190 -13.53 19.28 11.17
CA PRO A 190 -14.16 20.55 10.85
C PRO A 190 -15.19 20.79 11.97
N GLY A 191 -14.92 21.77 12.85
CA GLY A 191 -15.83 22.23 13.88
C GLY A 191 -17.10 22.80 13.29
#